data_32f5791afc13ffc97e8fa9edda019601
#
_entry.id   32f5791afc13ffc97e8fa9edda019601
#
_cell.length_a   1.000
_cell.length_b   1.000
_cell.length_c   1.000
_cell.angle_alpha   90.00
_cell.angle_beta   90.00
_cell.angle_gamma   90.00
#
_symmetry.space_group_name_H-M   'P 1'
#
loop_
_entity.id
_entity.type
_entity.pdbx_description
1 polymer ?
#
loop_
_entity_poly.entity_id
_entity_poly.type
_entity_poly.pdbx_seq_one_letter_code
_entity_poly.pdbx_strand_id
1 'polypeptide(L)'
;MTISSAILLGIVQGVAEFLPISSSGHLAILQNLFDLSAGEDHMFFDVLLHLGTLISICVCYWGDIVAMVREVFIVLRGGRRADGTLVQGNLGAARLFMMIVVGTLPLFLVLPINDKVEELYYITPFIGVALLLTGCMLFVSDKMTPGTRTERNMRFRDALVVGLCQCVATIPGLSRSGTTITAGIATGLDRRFAMKYSFLLSLPAVLGANLLSFIKAIGEETVDASLIPAYLLGMLAAMLSGIAAISLMKLIAKKSKFGWFAYYCWGAGILTIILSLIF
;
A
#
# COMPACT_ATOMS: atom_id res chain seq x y z
N MET A 1 -5.37 -16.20 -19.13
CA MET A 1 -4.64 -14.89 -19.10
C MET A 1 -3.51 -14.89 -20.11
N THR A 2 -3.24 -13.76 -20.81
CA THR A 2 -2.09 -13.62 -21.72
C THR A 2 -0.89 -12.98 -21.01
N ILE A 3 0.33 -13.21 -21.52
CA ILE A 3 1.55 -12.59 -20.98
C ILE A 3 1.46 -11.05 -21.02
N SER A 4 0.89 -10.49 -22.11
CA SER A 4 0.72 -9.04 -22.25
C SER A 4 -0.24 -8.47 -21.21
N SER A 5 -1.36 -9.15 -20.93
CA SER A 5 -2.29 -8.75 -19.86
C SER A 5 -1.65 -8.81 -18.49
N ALA A 6 -0.88 -9.87 -18.21
CA ALA A 6 -0.18 -10.02 -16.95
C ALA A 6 0.85 -8.89 -16.71
N ILE A 7 1.64 -8.55 -17.74
CA ILE A 7 2.61 -7.45 -17.66
C ILE A 7 1.88 -6.10 -17.47
N LEU A 8 0.79 -5.86 -18.21
CA LEU A 8 -0.01 -4.64 -18.07
C LEU A 8 -0.56 -4.48 -16.65
N LEU A 9 -1.21 -5.51 -16.12
CA LEU A 9 -1.72 -5.51 -14.75
C LEU A 9 -0.60 -5.33 -13.73
N GLY A 10 0.57 -5.95 -13.97
CA GLY A 10 1.76 -5.75 -13.15
C GLY A 10 2.24 -4.30 -13.13
N ILE A 11 2.30 -3.64 -14.28
CA ILE A 11 2.68 -2.22 -14.36
C ILE A 11 1.65 -1.35 -13.62
N VAL A 12 0.36 -1.58 -13.86
CA VAL A 12 -0.72 -0.83 -13.20
C VAL A 12 -0.65 -1.01 -11.69
N GLN A 13 -0.51 -2.24 -11.20
CA GLN A 13 -0.37 -2.53 -9.78
C GLN A 13 0.85 -1.81 -9.19
N GLY A 14 2.03 -1.97 -9.79
CA GLY A 14 3.26 -1.37 -9.24
C GLY A 14 3.23 0.15 -9.21
N VAL A 15 2.64 0.79 -10.23
CA VAL A 15 2.47 2.24 -10.25
C VAL A 15 1.44 2.69 -9.24
N ALA A 16 0.23 2.12 -9.27
CA ALA A 16 -0.91 2.58 -8.49
C ALA A 16 -0.81 2.23 -6.99
N GLU A 17 0.02 1.24 -6.60
CA GLU A 17 0.25 0.87 -5.21
C GLU A 17 0.93 1.99 -4.40
N PHE A 18 1.88 2.69 -5.03
CA PHE A 18 2.67 3.72 -4.37
C PHE A 18 2.22 5.13 -4.70
N LEU A 19 1.73 5.38 -5.91
CA LEU A 19 1.02 6.61 -6.19
C LEU A 19 -0.30 6.64 -5.42
N PRO A 20 -0.70 7.79 -4.90
CA PRO A 20 -1.91 7.86 -4.08
C PRO A 20 -3.20 7.87 -4.93
N ILE A 21 -3.37 6.85 -5.81
CA ILE A 21 -4.44 6.76 -6.80
C ILE A 21 -5.32 5.50 -6.69
N SER A 22 -5.05 4.63 -5.71
CA SER A 22 -5.76 3.36 -5.47
C SER A 22 -5.46 2.25 -6.48
N SER A 23 -4.52 1.36 -6.15
CA SER A 23 -4.22 0.16 -6.95
C SER A 23 -5.41 -0.79 -7.04
N SER A 24 -6.07 -1.06 -5.91
CA SER A 24 -7.24 -1.92 -5.83
C SER A 24 -8.39 -1.43 -6.72
N GLY A 25 -8.64 -0.10 -6.73
CA GLY A 25 -9.65 0.48 -7.60
C GLY A 25 -9.31 0.30 -9.08
N HIS A 26 -8.07 0.56 -9.49
CA HIS A 26 -7.65 0.41 -10.89
C HIS A 26 -7.68 -1.03 -11.36
N LEU A 27 -7.20 -1.98 -10.53
CA LEU A 27 -7.29 -3.40 -10.88
C LEU A 27 -8.75 -3.84 -11.04
N ALA A 28 -9.62 -3.52 -10.08
CA ALA A 28 -11.02 -3.88 -10.14
C ALA A 28 -11.74 -3.26 -11.36
N ILE A 29 -11.45 -1.99 -11.70
CA ILE A 29 -12.00 -1.36 -12.91
C ILE A 29 -11.56 -2.11 -14.18
N LEU A 30 -10.27 -2.43 -14.28
CA LEU A 30 -9.74 -3.17 -15.44
C LEU A 30 -10.31 -4.58 -15.51
N GLN A 31 -10.45 -5.23 -14.38
CA GLN A 31 -11.04 -6.57 -14.31
C GLN A 31 -12.53 -6.54 -14.67
N ASN A 32 -13.31 -5.64 -14.06
CA ASN A 32 -14.76 -5.58 -14.24
C ASN A 32 -15.20 -5.07 -15.62
N LEU A 33 -14.51 -4.05 -16.18
CA LEU A 33 -14.93 -3.43 -17.44
C LEU A 33 -14.31 -4.06 -18.69
N PHE A 34 -13.12 -4.66 -18.58
CA PHE A 34 -12.40 -5.21 -19.75
C PHE A 34 -12.35 -6.74 -19.75
N ASP A 35 -13.05 -7.38 -18.80
CA ASP A 35 -13.08 -8.85 -18.66
C ASP A 35 -11.67 -9.48 -18.71
N LEU A 36 -10.68 -8.76 -18.17
CA LEU A 36 -9.31 -9.25 -18.12
C LEU A 36 -9.15 -10.40 -17.12
N SER A 37 -10.24 -10.72 -16.44
CA SER A 37 -10.37 -11.68 -15.35
C SER A 37 -11.22 -12.90 -15.71
N ALA A 38 -11.25 -13.35 -16.94
CA ALA A 38 -12.02 -14.54 -17.33
C ALA A 38 -11.46 -15.83 -16.70
N GLY A 39 -11.77 -16.09 -15.42
CA GLY A 39 -11.43 -17.32 -14.72
C GLY A 39 -11.18 -17.16 -13.22
N GLU A 40 -11.27 -18.26 -12.47
CA GLU A 40 -11.15 -18.33 -11.00
C GLU A 40 -9.71 -18.13 -10.48
N ASP A 41 -8.70 -18.09 -11.37
CA ASP A 41 -7.25 -18.05 -11.04
C ASP A 41 -6.70 -16.69 -10.62
N HIS A 42 -7.55 -15.65 -10.42
CA HIS A 42 -7.07 -14.28 -10.26
C HIS A 42 -6.56 -13.96 -8.87
N MET A 43 -7.11 -14.58 -7.83
CA MET A 43 -6.71 -14.32 -6.45
C MET A 43 -5.22 -14.64 -6.26
N PHE A 44 -4.74 -15.76 -6.82
CA PHE A 44 -3.34 -16.13 -6.74
C PHE A 44 -2.44 -15.14 -7.49
N PHE A 45 -2.86 -14.68 -8.68
CA PHE A 45 -2.11 -13.70 -9.44
C PHE A 45 -2.04 -12.34 -8.73
N ASP A 46 -3.14 -11.87 -8.15
CA ASP A 46 -3.17 -10.62 -7.39
C ASP A 46 -2.23 -10.68 -6.18
N VAL A 47 -2.15 -11.83 -5.49
CA VAL A 47 -1.15 -12.06 -4.42
C VAL A 47 0.27 -11.88 -4.95
N LEU A 48 0.59 -12.43 -6.13
CA LEU A 48 1.92 -12.28 -6.73
C LEU A 48 2.22 -10.83 -7.14
N LEU A 49 1.23 -10.11 -7.66
CA LEU A 49 1.39 -8.69 -7.97
C LEU A 49 1.71 -7.87 -6.72
N HIS A 50 1.00 -8.12 -5.62
CA HIS A 50 1.29 -7.48 -4.34
C HIS A 50 2.65 -7.90 -3.75
N LEU A 51 3.06 -9.16 -3.95
CA LEU A 51 4.40 -9.61 -3.58
C LEU A 51 5.48 -8.84 -4.36
N GLY A 52 5.27 -8.61 -5.65
CA GLY A 52 6.16 -7.77 -6.47
C GLY A 52 6.32 -6.36 -5.89
N THR A 53 5.21 -5.71 -5.51
CA THR A 53 5.26 -4.39 -4.89
C THR A 53 5.87 -4.42 -3.49
N LEU A 54 5.66 -5.47 -2.72
CA LEU A 54 6.32 -5.68 -1.43
C LEU A 54 7.85 -5.72 -1.57
N ILE A 55 8.35 -6.45 -2.57
CA ILE A 55 9.78 -6.50 -2.89
C ILE A 55 10.29 -5.10 -3.26
N SER A 56 9.50 -4.28 -3.97
CA SER A 56 9.87 -2.90 -4.31
C SER A 56 10.14 -2.06 -3.07
N ILE A 57 9.29 -2.18 -2.03
CA ILE A 57 9.50 -1.48 -0.75
C ILE A 57 10.79 -1.99 -0.10
N CYS A 58 10.99 -3.31 -0.06
CA CYS A 58 12.18 -3.91 0.52
C CYS A 58 13.46 -3.39 -0.15
N VAL A 59 13.48 -3.29 -1.47
CA VAL A 59 14.62 -2.75 -2.24
C VAL A 59 14.81 -1.27 -1.94
N CYS A 60 13.74 -0.46 -1.99
CA CYS A 60 13.83 1.01 -1.87
C CYS A 60 14.12 1.51 -0.45
N TYR A 61 13.80 0.71 0.57
CA TYR A 61 13.94 1.02 2.00
C TYR A 61 14.77 -0.01 2.77
N TRP A 62 15.61 -0.77 2.05
CA TRP A 62 16.45 -1.83 2.63
C TRP A 62 17.23 -1.37 3.86
N GLY A 63 17.88 -0.20 3.77
CA GLY A 63 18.65 0.36 4.88
C GLY A 63 17.80 0.65 6.13
N ASP A 64 16.57 1.16 5.95
CA ASP A 64 15.64 1.41 7.05
C ASP A 64 15.16 0.11 7.69
N ILE A 65 14.84 -0.91 6.86
CA ILE A 65 14.38 -2.23 7.32
C ILE A 65 15.49 -2.92 8.13
N VAL A 66 16.70 -2.95 7.60
CA VAL A 66 17.85 -3.55 8.30
C VAL A 66 18.14 -2.81 9.61
N ALA A 67 18.07 -1.46 9.61
CA ALA A 67 18.23 -0.69 10.82
C ALA A 67 17.17 -1.02 11.89
N MET A 68 15.89 -1.11 11.49
CA MET A 68 14.80 -1.49 12.38
C MET A 68 15.01 -2.89 12.98
N VAL A 69 15.28 -3.88 12.14
CA VAL A 69 15.52 -5.27 12.58
C VAL A 69 16.70 -5.34 13.54
N ARG A 70 17.81 -4.70 13.18
CA ARG A 70 19.01 -4.64 14.04
C ARG A 70 18.72 -4.05 15.40
N GLU A 71 17.99 -2.91 15.45
CA GLU A 71 17.67 -2.24 16.72
C GLU A 71 16.74 -3.09 17.60
N VAL A 72 15.78 -3.81 17.01
CA VAL A 72 14.94 -4.76 17.74
C VAL A 72 15.82 -5.83 18.41
N PHE A 73 16.77 -6.43 17.69
CA PHE A 73 17.69 -7.41 18.28
C PHE A 73 18.58 -6.82 19.38
N ILE A 74 19.04 -5.57 19.24
CA ILE A 74 19.83 -4.87 20.26
C ILE A 74 18.98 -4.66 21.53
N VAL A 75 17.74 -4.21 21.38
CA VAL A 75 16.81 -4.00 22.51
C VAL A 75 16.51 -5.32 23.21
N LEU A 76 16.23 -6.40 22.47
CA LEU A 76 15.96 -7.73 23.01
C LEU A 76 17.17 -8.32 23.77
N ARG A 77 18.40 -7.93 23.41
CA ARG A 77 19.64 -8.30 24.10
C ARG A 77 20.01 -7.34 25.25
N GLY A 78 19.08 -6.54 25.73
CA GLY A 78 19.31 -5.60 26.83
C GLY A 78 20.23 -4.43 26.47
N GLY A 79 20.23 -4.01 25.19
CA GLY A 79 21.04 -2.88 24.71
C GLY A 79 22.53 -3.22 24.53
N ARG A 80 22.88 -4.50 24.38
CA ARG A 80 24.26 -4.97 24.20
C ARG A 80 24.50 -5.56 22.81
N ARG A 81 25.71 -5.40 22.28
CA ARG A 81 26.17 -6.14 21.11
C ARG A 81 26.43 -7.60 21.45
N ALA A 82 26.62 -8.43 20.42
CA ALA A 82 26.99 -9.84 20.60
C ALA A 82 28.31 -10.03 21.38
N ASP A 83 29.20 -9.04 21.37
CA ASP A 83 30.46 -8.98 22.13
C ASP A 83 30.29 -8.46 23.56
N GLY A 84 29.05 -8.18 24.00
CA GLY A 84 28.74 -7.67 25.35
C GLY A 84 28.92 -6.17 25.55
N THR A 85 29.39 -5.41 24.55
CA THR A 85 29.54 -3.95 24.64
C THR A 85 28.18 -3.24 24.59
N LEU A 86 27.99 -2.18 25.41
CA LEU A 86 26.81 -1.33 25.36
C LEU A 86 26.75 -0.58 24.02
N VAL A 87 25.58 -0.62 23.38
CA VAL A 87 25.36 0.07 22.13
C VAL A 87 24.59 1.34 22.38
N GLN A 88 25.09 2.47 21.89
CA GLN A 88 24.24 3.61 21.62
C GLN A 88 23.34 3.25 20.42
N GLY A 89 22.12 2.74 20.72
CA GLY A 89 21.14 2.31 19.70
C GLY A 89 20.65 3.49 18.86
N ASN A 90 20.22 3.18 17.64
CA ASN A 90 19.48 4.15 16.83
C ASN A 90 18.02 4.21 17.32
N LEU A 91 17.79 5.01 18.39
CA LEU A 91 16.46 5.19 18.99
C LEU A 91 15.37 5.55 17.95
N GLY A 92 15.74 6.18 16.84
CA GLY A 92 14.82 6.49 15.74
C GLY A 92 14.33 5.24 15.02
N ALA A 93 15.21 4.28 14.71
CA ALA A 93 14.84 3.04 14.03
C ALA A 93 14.00 2.12 14.93
N ALA A 94 14.37 1.97 16.22
CA ALA A 94 13.57 1.22 17.17
C ALA A 94 12.17 1.83 17.33
N ARG A 95 12.09 3.15 17.45
CA ARG A 95 10.82 3.88 17.54
C ARG A 95 9.99 3.69 16.28
N LEU A 96 10.58 3.82 15.08
CA LEU A 96 9.90 3.60 13.81
C LEU A 96 9.29 2.20 13.73
N PHE A 97 10.03 1.16 14.13
CA PHE A 97 9.50 -0.19 14.22
C PHE A 97 8.27 -0.27 15.14
N MET A 98 8.37 0.28 16.36
CA MET A 98 7.24 0.31 17.30
C MET A 98 6.03 1.04 16.74
N MET A 99 6.24 2.16 16.03
CA MET A 99 5.15 2.92 15.40
C MET A 99 4.50 2.13 14.27
N ILE A 100 5.27 1.35 13.49
CA ILE A 100 4.72 0.44 12.47
C ILE A 100 3.86 -0.64 13.13
N VAL A 101 4.34 -1.27 14.19
CA VAL A 101 3.54 -2.27 14.94
C VAL A 101 2.23 -1.66 15.42
N VAL A 102 2.28 -0.51 16.12
CA VAL A 102 1.09 0.19 16.62
C VAL A 102 0.13 0.58 15.51
N GLY A 103 0.64 1.08 14.37
CA GLY A 103 -0.17 1.46 13.23
C GLY A 103 -0.77 0.27 12.47
N THR A 104 -0.22 -0.94 12.64
CA THR A 104 -0.75 -2.16 12.03
C THR A 104 -1.87 -2.78 12.87
N LEU A 105 -1.82 -2.65 14.20
CA LEU A 105 -2.79 -3.28 15.11
C LEU A 105 -4.26 -3.00 14.74
N PRO A 106 -4.66 -1.76 14.37
CA PRO A 106 -6.05 -1.50 14.02
C PRO A 106 -6.59 -2.35 12.86
N LEU A 107 -5.74 -2.86 11.94
CA LEU A 107 -6.19 -3.71 10.83
C LEU A 107 -6.87 -5.00 11.29
N PHE A 108 -6.57 -5.49 12.49
CA PHE A 108 -7.28 -6.65 13.06
C PHE A 108 -8.78 -6.39 13.24
N LEU A 109 -9.22 -5.12 13.31
CA LEU A 109 -10.65 -4.76 13.35
C LEU A 109 -11.37 -5.01 12.02
N VAL A 110 -10.61 -5.10 10.91
CA VAL A 110 -11.18 -5.35 9.58
C VAL A 110 -11.40 -6.84 9.33
N LEU A 111 -10.64 -7.74 9.97
CA LEU A 111 -10.73 -9.19 9.74
C LEU A 111 -12.15 -9.74 9.79
N PRO A 112 -13.01 -9.40 10.81
CA PRO A 112 -14.37 -9.96 10.90
C PRO A 112 -15.32 -9.42 9.82
N ILE A 113 -14.96 -8.37 9.10
CA ILE A 113 -15.79 -7.76 8.04
C ILE A 113 -15.14 -7.86 6.66
N ASN A 114 -14.02 -8.58 6.54
CA ASN A 114 -13.24 -8.65 5.31
C ASN A 114 -14.06 -9.14 4.12
N ASP A 115 -14.89 -10.17 4.30
CA ASP A 115 -15.73 -10.72 3.23
C ASP A 115 -16.72 -9.67 2.67
N LYS A 116 -17.30 -8.83 3.55
CA LYS A 116 -18.15 -7.70 3.13
C LYS A 116 -17.38 -6.62 2.37
N VAL A 117 -16.10 -6.41 2.72
CA VAL A 117 -15.23 -5.48 1.99
C VAL A 117 -14.88 -6.06 0.63
N GLU A 118 -14.66 -7.36 0.51
CA GLU A 118 -14.40 -8.06 -0.75
C GLU A 118 -15.60 -7.94 -1.72
N GLU A 119 -16.84 -7.99 -1.25
CA GLU A 119 -18.04 -7.77 -2.08
C GLU A 119 -18.05 -6.41 -2.77
N LEU A 120 -17.47 -5.38 -2.17
CA LEU A 120 -17.45 -4.02 -2.74
C LEU A 120 -16.55 -3.90 -4.00
N TYR A 121 -15.62 -4.84 -4.22
CA TYR A 121 -14.77 -4.86 -5.41
C TYR A 121 -15.56 -5.10 -6.70
N TYR A 122 -16.72 -5.73 -6.59
CA TYR A 122 -17.59 -6.02 -7.74
C TYR A 122 -18.56 -4.88 -8.05
N ILE A 123 -18.61 -3.82 -7.21
CA ILE A 123 -19.52 -2.69 -7.38
C ILE A 123 -18.76 -1.51 -8.03
N THR A 124 -18.63 -1.53 -9.35
CA THR A 124 -17.86 -0.53 -10.12
C THR A 124 -18.26 0.93 -9.82
N PRO A 125 -19.54 1.33 -9.71
CA PRO A 125 -19.90 2.71 -9.34
C PRO A 125 -19.38 3.11 -7.96
N PHE A 126 -19.37 2.18 -6.99
CA PHE A 126 -18.85 2.42 -5.65
C PHE A 126 -17.35 2.73 -5.69
N ILE A 127 -16.58 2.00 -6.49
CA ILE A 127 -15.14 2.24 -6.71
C ILE A 127 -14.93 3.65 -7.26
N GLY A 128 -15.75 4.08 -8.22
CA GLY A 128 -15.71 5.43 -8.77
C GLY A 128 -15.92 6.51 -7.70
N VAL A 129 -16.91 6.35 -6.82
CA VAL A 129 -17.14 7.27 -5.69
C VAL A 129 -15.96 7.27 -4.72
N ALA A 130 -15.39 6.11 -4.40
CA ALA A 130 -14.23 5.99 -3.52
C ALA A 130 -12.99 6.69 -4.11
N LEU A 131 -12.79 6.65 -5.44
CA LEU A 131 -11.77 7.43 -6.14
C LEU A 131 -11.99 8.94 -6.01
N LEU A 132 -13.24 9.42 -6.13
CA LEU A 132 -13.56 10.83 -5.90
C LEU A 132 -13.21 11.28 -4.47
N LEU A 133 -13.52 10.45 -3.47
CA LEU A 133 -13.14 10.70 -2.07
C LEU A 133 -11.62 10.72 -1.88
N THR A 134 -10.91 9.81 -2.52
CA THR A 134 -9.43 9.82 -2.54
C THR A 134 -8.91 11.15 -3.09
N GLY A 135 -9.47 11.63 -4.20
CA GLY A 135 -9.12 12.93 -4.76
C GLY A 135 -9.36 14.09 -3.79
N CYS A 136 -10.51 14.11 -3.10
CA CYS A 136 -10.82 15.12 -2.09
C CYS A 136 -9.82 15.11 -0.93
N MET A 137 -9.45 13.93 -0.42
CA MET A 137 -8.46 13.80 0.65
C MET A 137 -7.09 14.33 0.23
N LEU A 138 -6.63 14.01 -0.97
CA LEU A 138 -5.34 14.47 -1.49
C LEU A 138 -5.32 15.98 -1.72
N PHE A 139 -6.42 16.54 -2.25
CA PHE A 139 -6.55 17.99 -2.42
C PHE A 139 -6.50 18.74 -1.10
N VAL A 140 -7.17 18.21 -0.07
CA VAL A 140 -7.14 18.79 1.28
C VAL A 140 -5.73 18.65 1.89
N SER A 141 -5.04 17.51 1.68
CA SER A 141 -3.69 17.28 2.22
C SER A 141 -2.67 18.33 1.77
N ASP A 142 -2.80 18.85 0.55
CA ASP A 142 -1.92 19.89 0.03
C ASP A 142 -2.13 21.26 0.69
N LYS A 143 -3.33 21.50 1.21
CA LYS A 143 -3.67 22.74 1.95
C LYS A 143 -3.27 22.68 3.42
N MET A 144 -2.90 21.49 3.93
CA MET A 144 -2.47 21.35 5.33
C MET A 144 -1.08 21.95 5.53
N THR A 145 -0.90 22.62 6.65
CA THR A 145 0.43 23.09 7.08
C THR A 145 1.38 21.92 7.27
N PRO A 146 2.57 21.94 6.68
CA PRO A 146 3.55 20.86 6.87
C PRO A 146 3.89 20.68 8.34
N GLY A 147 3.89 19.44 8.80
CA GLY A 147 4.35 19.07 10.12
C GLY A 147 5.89 18.97 10.17
N THR A 148 6.42 18.82 11.37
CA THR A 148 7.87 18.73 11.64
C THR A 148 8.27 17.41 12.28
N ARG A 149 7.30 16.54 12.60
CA ARG A 149 7.58 15.27 13.28
C ARG A 149 8.14 14.22 12.32
N THR A 150 9.18 13.56 12.80
CA THR A 150 9.90 12.49 12.11
C THR A 150 9.92 11.22 12.97
N GLU A 151 10.68 10.20 12.58
CA GLU A 151 10.83 8.94 13.34
C GLU A 151 11.27 9.15 14.79
N ARG A 152 12.00 10.26 15.09
CA ARG A 152 12.51 10.53 16.43
C ARG A 152 11.47 11.04 17.41
N ASN A 153 10.43 11.73 16.92
CA ASN A 153 9.44 12.43 17.74
C ASN A 153 7.98 12.14 17.37
N MET A 154 7.73 11.18 16.47
CA MET A 154 6.40 10.64 16.20
C MET A 154 5.80 10.07 17.48
N ARG A 155 4.52 10.32 17.74
CA ARG A 155 3.79 9.86 18.93
C ARG A 155 3.01 8.59 18.65
N PHE A 156 2.75 7.78 19.68
CA PHE A 156 1.89 6.59 19.57
C PHE A 156 0.49 6.93 19.03
N ARG A 157 -0.06 8.07 19.44
CA ARG A 157 -1.35 8.56 18.92
C ARG A 157 -1.30 8.81 17.42
N ASP A 158 -0.20 9.32 16.89
CA ASP A 158 -0.05 9.57 15.46
C ASP A 158 -0.09 8.24 14.68
N ALA A 159 0.62 7.22 15.18
CA ALA A 159 0.62 5.87 14.60
C ALA A 159 -0.77 5.23 14.64
N LEU A 160 -1.47 5.35 15.77
CA LEU A 160 -2.82 4.81 15.93
C LEU A 160 -3.82 5.47 14.98
N VAL A 161 -3.78 6.81 14.84
CA VAL A 161 -4.65 7.55 13.92
C VAL A 161 -4.39 7.12 12.48
N VAL A 162 -3.12 7.03 12.06
CA VAL A 162 -2.78 6.56 10.71
C VAL A 162 -3.25 5.11 10.51
N GLY A 163 -3.10 4.24 11.51
CA GLY A 163 -3.56 2.85 11.48
C GLY A 163 -5.08 2.73 11.37
N LEU A 164 -5.86 3.54 12.10
CA LEU A 164 -7.32 3.59 11.98
C LEU A 164 -7.75 4.10 10.59
N CYS A 165 -7.07 5.12 10.06
CA CYS A 165 -7.31 5.56 8.70
C CYS A 165 -6.93 4.47 7.66
N GLN A 166 -5.90 3.65 7.94
CA GLN A 166 -5.57 2.51 7.11
C GLN A 166 -6.69 1.46 7.08
N CYS A 167 -7.42 1.23 8.19
CA CYS A 167 -8.60 0.36 8.19
C CYS A 167 -9.69 0.86 7.24
N VAL A 168 -9.94 2.16 7.21
CA VAL A 168 -10.90 2.75 6.25
C VAL A 168 -10.42 2.57 4.81
N ALA A 169 -9.11 2.63 4.60
CA ALA A 169 -8.50 2.49 3.28
C ALA A 169 -8.40 1.03 2.76
N THR A 170 -8.96 0.04 3.48
CA THR A 170 -9.22 -1.31 2.93
C THR A 170 -10.41 -1.31 1.96
N ILE A 171 -11.25 -0.28 2.00
CA ILE A 171 -12.35 -0.07 1.05
C ILE A 171 -11.78 0.10 -0.36
N PRO A 172 -12.24 -0.70 -1.36
CA PRO A 172 -11.73 -0.61 -2.72
C PRO A 172 -12.03 0.76 -3.34
N GLY A 173 -11.06 1.30 -4.07
CA GLY A 173 -11.14 2.66 -4.62
C GLY A 173 -10.58 3.74 -3.68
N LEU A 174 -10.55 3.52 -2.36
CA LEU A 174 -9.78 4.37 -1.46
C LEU A 174 -8.29 4.04 -1.56
N SER A 175 -7.48 5.04 -1.87
CA SER A 175 -6.04 4.86 -1.90
C SER A 175 -5.49 4.68 -0.49
N ARG A 176 -4.93 3.49 -0.19
CA ARG A 176 -4.29 3.23 1.09
C ARG A 176 -3.11 4.18 1.33
N SER A 177 -2.21 4.32 0.33
CA SER A 177 -1.08 5.27 0.41
C SER A 177 -1.56 6.71 0.55
N GLY A 178 -2.55 7.14 -0.24
CA GLY A 178 -3.15 8.48 -0.14
C GLY A 178 -3.74 8.76 1.23
N THR A 179 -4.51 7.83 1.78
CA THR A 179 -5.16 7.96 3.08
C THR A 179 -4.16 8.03 4.23
N THR A 180 -3.19 7.10 4.27
CA THR A 180 -2.20 7.04 5.34
C THR A 180 -1.20 8.21 5.30
N ILE A 181 -0.80 8.66 4.11
CA ILE A 181 0.03 9.88 3.95
C ILE A 181 -0.75 11.11 4.44
N THR A 182 -2.01 11.27 4.01
CA THR A 182 -2.85 12.40 4.43
C THR A 182 -3.07 12.40 5.94
N ALA A 183 -3.40 11.25 6.53
CA ALA A 183 -3.54 11.10 7.98
C ALA A 183 -2.24 11.42 8.72
N GLY A 184 -1.09 10.98 8.22
CA GLY A 184 0.21 11.31 8.76
C GLY A 184 0.48 12.82 8.76
N ILE A 185 0.21 13.51 7.64
CA ILE A 185 0.34 14.97 7.54
C ILE A 185 -0.62 15.66 8.53
N ALA A 186 -1.87 15.21 8.61
CA ALA A 186 -2.88 15.77 9.51
C ALA A 186 -2.49 15.63 10.99
N THR A 187 -1.78 14.56 11.37
CA THR A 187 -1.24 14.41 12.73
C THR A 187 0.00 15.25 12.98
N GLY A 188 0.55 15.94 11.97
CA GLY A 188 1.72 16.81 12.08
C GLY A 188 3.06 16.11 11.79
N LEU A 189 3.06 15.01 11.04
CA LEU A 189 4.28 14.42 10.49
C LEU A 189 4.82 15.30 9.34
N ASP A 190 6.15 15.32 9.21
CA ASP A 190 6.80 15.85 8.01
C ASP A 190 6.31 15.07 6.76
N ARG A 191 6.11 15.75 5.64
CA ARG A 191 5.53 15.13 4.43
C ARG A 191 6.38 13.97 3.88
N ARG A 192 7.70 14.11 3.89
CA ARG A 192 8.61 13.06 3.43
C ARG A 192 8.57 11.87 4.40
N PHE A 193 8.50 12.18 5.69
CA PHE A 193 8.40 11.15 6.70
C PHE A 193 7.03 10.46 6.69
N ALA A 194 5.93 11.18 6.53
CA ALA A 194 4.59 10.61 6.38
C ALA A 194 4.52 9.61 5.20
N MET A 195 5.11 9.96 4.04
CA MET A 195 5.23 9.05 2.90
C MET A 195 6.10 7.82 3.23
N LYS A 196 7.30 8.03 3.81
CA LYS A 196 8.17 6.92 4.23
C LYS A 196 7.46 5.99 5.21
N TYR A 197 6.81 6.56 6.22
CA TYR A 197 6.05 5.81 7.23
C TYR A 197 4.91 5.02 6.61
N SER A 198 4.13 5.63 5.71
CA SER A 198 3.04 4.98 4.96
C SER A 198 3.52 3.75 4.20
N PHE A 199 4.65 3.86 3.48
CA PHE A 199 5.19 2.74 2.71
C PHE A 199 5.76 1.63 3.61
N LEU A 200 6.46 1.96 4.69
CA LEU A 200 6.95 0.97 5.63
C LEU A 200 5.81 0.31 6.43
N LEU A 201 4.76 1.07 6.78
CA LEU A 201 3.55 0.57 7.43
C LEU A 201 2.81 -0.45 6.55
N SER A 202 2.92 -0.34 5.23
CA SER A 202 2.30 -1.29 4.33
C SER A 202 2.97 -2.67 4.31
N LEU A 203 4.23 -2.79 4.72
CA LEU A 203 4.92 -4.09 4.72
C LEU A 203 4.18 -5.16 5.53
N PRO A 204 3.91 -4.97 6.84
CA PRO A 204 3.16 -5.96 7.60
C PRO A 204 1.71 -6.10 7.13
N ALA A 205 1.08 -5.03 6.67
CA ALA A 205 -0.31 -5.04 6.20
C ALA A 205 -0.47 -5.89 4.93
N VAL A 206 0.35 -5.62 3.90
CA VAL A 206 0.33 -6.35 2.62
C VAL A 206 0.81 -7.79 2.80
N LEU A 207 1.85 -8.01 3.62
CA LEU A 207 2.31 -9.37 3.92
C LEU A 207 1.23 -10.19 4.61
N GLY A 208 0.51 -9.61 5.58
CA GLY A 208 -0.59 -10.27 6.28
C GLY A 208 -1.76 -10.59 5.36
N ALA A 209 -2.18 -9.63 4.53
CA ALA A 209 -3.24 -9.83 3.54
C ALA A 209 -2.87 -10.91 2.51
N ASN A 210 -1.65 -10.84 1.96
CA ASN A 210 -1.16 -11.84 1.02
C ASN A 210 -1.09 -13.24 1.62
N LEU A 211 -0.67 -13.37 2.89
CA LEU A 211 -0.64 -14.67 3.55
C LEU A 211 -2.04 -15.27 3.70
N LEU A 212 -3.03 -14.45 4.06
CA LEU A 212 -4.42 -14.89 4.17
C LEU A 212 -4.98 -15.31 2.81
N SER A 213 -4.77 -14.50 1.77
CA SER A 213 -5.22 -14.82 0.40
C SER A 213 -4.50 -16.04 -0.16
N PHE A 214 -3.21 -16.22 0.12
CA PHE A 214 -2.44 -17.39 -0.29
C PHE A 214 -2.95 -18.68 0.38
N ILE A 215 -3.31 -18.63 1.67
CA ILE A 215 -3.89 -19.76 2.39
C ILE A 215 -5.26 -20.12 1.81
N LYS A 216 -6.11 -19.13 1.48
CA LYS A 216 -7.38 -19.36 0.79
C LYS A 216 -7.17 -20.01 -0.59
N ALA A 217 -6.26 -19.46 -1.40
CA ALA A 217 -5.99 -19.93 -2.77
C ALA A 217 -5.49 -21.39 -2.81
N ILE A 218 -4.63 -21.81 -1.88
CA ILE A 218 -4.17 -23.22 -1.81
C ILE A 218 -5.31 -24.19 -1.48
N GLY A 219 -6.35 -23.73 -0.76
CA GLY A 219 -7.48 -24.57 -0.38
C GLY A 219 -8.55 -24.76 -1.47
N GLU A 220 -8.63 -23.86 -2.42
CA GLU A 220 -9.75 -23.74 -3.38
C GLU A 220 -9.34 -23.94 -4.84
N GLU A 221 -8.09 -23.75 -5.24
CA GLU A 221 -7.69 -23.69 -6.65
C GLU A 221 -6.49 -24.59 -7.00
N THR A 222 -6.61 -25.27 -8.13
CA THR A 222 -5.46 -25.87 -8.83
C THR A 222 -4.80 -24.78 -9.67
N VAL A 223 -3.63 -24.30 -9.25
CA VAL A 223 -2.83 -23.35 -10.03
C VAL A 223 -2.47 -23.97 -11.38
N ASP A 224 -2.92 -23.36 -12.48
CA ASP A 224 -2.53 -23.79 -13.81
C ASP A 224 -1.04 -23.51 -14.06
N ALA A 225 -0.25 -24.57 -14.10
CA ALA A 225 1.19 -24.47 -14.32
C ALA A 225 1.56 -23.77 -15.64
N SER A 226 0.67 -23.76 -16.64
CA SER A 226 0.91 -23.07 -17.92
C SER A 226 0.92 -21.55 -17.78
N LEU A 227 0.29 -20.99 -16.75
CA LEU A 227 0.20 -19.56 -16.46
C LEU A 227 1.37 -19.04 -15.61
N ILE A 228 2.17 -19.91 -15.02
CA ILE A 228 3.32 -19.51 -14.14
C ILE A 228 4.25 -18.51 -14.84
N PRO A 229 4.64 -18.66 -16.13
CA PRO A 229 5.49 -17.65 -16.77
C PRO A 229 4.83 -16.27 -16.87
N ALA A 230 3.52 -16.19 -17.14
CA ALA A 230 2.76 -14.94 -17.18
C ALA A 230 2.72 -14.30 -15.78
N TYR A 231 2.46 -15.10 -14.75
CA TYR A 231 2.42 -14.66 -13.35
C TYR A 231 3.74 -14.08 -12.87
N LEU A 232 4.85 -14.76 -13.17
CA LEU A 232 6.20 -14.28 -12.79
C LEU A 232 6.56 -13.00 -13.54
N LEU A 233 6.19 -12.86 -14.81
CA LEU A 233 6.42 -11.64 -15.59
C LEU A 233 5.56 -10.49 -15.07
N GLY A 234 4.31 -10.73 -14.70
CA GLY A 234 3.44 -9.75 -14.04
C GLY A 234 4.01 -9.28 -12.70
N MET A 235 4.45 -10.20 -11.85
CA MET A 235 5.10 -9.91 -10.57
C MET A 235 6.39 -9.08 -10.76
N LEU A 236 7.22 -9.43 -11.74
CA LEU A 236 8.44 -8.68 -12.08
C LEU A 236 8.12 -7.28 -12.59
N ALA A 237 7.10 -7.14 -13.42
CA ALA A 237 6.61 -5.85 -13.91
C ALA A 237 6.10 -4.97 -12.76
N ALA A 238 5.35 -5.54 -11.80
CA ALA A 238 4.89 -4.86 -10.60
C ALA A 238 6.06 -4.41 -9.71
N MET A 239 7.09 -5.25 -9.57
CA MET A 239 8.30 -4.90 -8.83
C MET A 239 9.04 -3.73 -9.49
N LEU A 240 9.33 -3.79 -10.77
CA LEU A 240 10.11 -2.77 -11.46
C LEU A 240 9.37 -1.43 -11.53
N SER A 241 8.08 -1.45 -11.91
CA SER A 241 7.24 -0.25 -11.94
C SER A 241 7.02 0.32 -10.52
N GLY A 242 6.94 -0.53 -9.50
CA GLY A 242 6.86 -0.11 -8.10
C GLY A 242 8.12 0.62 -7.62
N ILE A 243 9.32 0.14 -7.97
CA ILE A 243 10.58 0.83 -7.67
C ILE A 243 10.61 2.21 -8.32
N ALA A 244 10.18 2.30 -9.58
CA ALA A 244 10.08 3.57 -10.30
C ALA A 244 9.06 4.51 -9.63
N ALA A 245 7.89 4.01 -9.25
CA ALA A 245 6.84 4.76 -8.58
C ALA A 245 7.28 5.30 -7.20
N ILE A 246 7.94 4.48 -6.37
CA ILE A 246 8.51 4.92 -5.08
C ILE A 246 9.54 6.02 -5.31
N SER A 247 10.42 5.88 -6.31
CA SER A 247 11.44 6.87 -6.63
C SER A 247 10.81 8.19 -7.06
N LEU A 248 9.78 8.14 -7.90
CA LEU A 248 8.98 9.30 -8.31
C LEU A 248 8.31 9.97 -7.10
N MET A 249 7.69 9.19 -6.23
CA MET A 249 7.04 9.70 -5.01
C MET A 249 8.03 10.40 -4.07
N LYS A 250 9.27 9.89 -3.94
CA LYS A 250 10.34 10.55 -3.19
C LYS A 250 10.68 11.94 -3.76
N LEU A 251 10.65 12.10 -5.10
CA LEU A 251 10.87 13.39 -5.76
C LEU A 251 9.69 14.34 -5.55
N ILE A 252 8.46 13.84 -5.68
CA ILE A 252 7.23 14.64 -5.51
C ILE A 252 7.09 15.12 -4.06
N ALA A 253 7.39 14.26 -3.07
CA ALA A 253 7.33 14.62 -1.66
C ALA A 253 8.31 15.77 -1.30
N LYS A 254 9.42 15.92 -2.03
CA LYS A 254 10.32 17.08 -1.88
C LYS A 254 9.66 18.39 -2.31
N LYS A 255 8.77 18.36 -3.30
CA LYS A 255 8.06 19.54 -3.85
C LYS A 255 6.73 19.81 -3.14
N SER A 256 6.33 18.96 -2.21
CA SER A 256 5.09 19.07 -1.40
C SER A 256 3.80 19.25 -2.22
N LYS A 257 3.65 18.54 -3.34
CA LYS A 257 2.51 18.67 -4.25
C LYS A 257 1.89 17.30 -4.56
N PHE A 258 1.04 16.81 -3.65
CA PHE A 258 0.23 15.60 -3.89
C PHE A 258 -1.10 15.89 -4.61
N GLY A 259 -1.53 17.15 -4.62
CA GLY A 259 -2.82 17.59 -5.19
C GLY A 259 -2.99 17.31 -6.68
N TRP A 260 -1.90 17.14 -7.44
CA TRP A 260 -2.00 16.73 -8.84
C TRP A 260 -2.69 15.36 -9.01
N PHE A 261 -2.48 14.45 -8.06
CA PHE A 261 -3.16 13.16 -8.05
C PHE A 261 -4.65 13.29 -7.75
N ALA A 262 -5.09 14.38 -7.08
CA ALA A 262 -6.49 14.64 -6.83
C ALA A 262 -7.27 14.82 -8.15
N TYR A 263 -6.74 15.60 -9.08
CA TYR A 263 -7.36 15.80 -10.39
C TYR A 263 -7.46 14.49 -11.18
N TYR A 264 -6.40 13.67 -11.12
CA TYR A 264 -6.41 12.34 -11.72
C TYR A 264 -7.51 11.46 -11.09
N CYS A 265 -7.58 11.38 -9.76
CA CYS A 265 -8.59 10.57 -9.07
C CYS A 265 -10.03 11.05 -9.38
N TRP A 266 -10.25 12.34 -9.48
CA TRP A 266 -11.56 12.87 -9.86
C TRP A 266 -11.89 12.51 -11.31
N GLY A 267 -10.97 12.66 -12.26
CA GLY A 267 -11.16 12.26 -13.64
C GLY A 267 -11.44 10.77 -13.79
N ALA A 268 -10.61 9.94 -13.14
CA ALA A 268 -10.78 8.48 -13.15
C ALA A 268 -12.09 8.05 -12.48
N GLY A 269 -12.45 8.65 -11.33
CA GLY A 269 -13.69 8.34 -10.61
C GLY A 269 -14.93 8.68 -11.43
N ILE A 270 -14.98 9.88 -12.04
CA ILE A 270 -16.09 10.28 -12.93
C ILE A 270 -16.19 9.33 -14.12
N LEU A 271 -15.06 9.06 -14.78
CA LEU A 271 -15.03 8.14 -15.93
C LEU A 271 -15.54 6.75 -15.55
N THR A 272 -15.10 6.22 -14.40
CA THR A 272 -15.55 4.91 -13.90
C THR A 272 -17.05 4.87 -13.69
N ILE A 273 -17.65 5.92 -13.07
CA ILE A 273 -19.08 6.00 -12.85
C ILE A 273 -19.83 6.07 -14.21
N ILE A 274 -19.35 6.88 -15.15
CA ILE A 274 -19.98 6.97 -16.47
C ILE A 274 -19.92 5.62 -17.19
N LEU A 275 -18.77 4.98 -17.24
CA LEU A 275 -18.62 3.67 -17.90
C LEU A 275 -19.51 2.61 -17.26
N SER A 276 -19.62 2.57 -15.94
CA SER A 276 -20.49 1.62 -15.22
C SER A 276 -21.99 1.82 -15.43
N LEU A 277 -22.41 2.96 -16.00
CA LEU A 277 -23.81 3.20 -16.40
C LEU A 277 -24.08 2.81 -17.85
N ILE A 278 -23.03 2.62 -18.65
CA ILE A 278 -23.13 2.29 -20.07
C ILE A 278 -22.97 0.77 -20.30
N PHE A 279 -22.09 0.14 -19.50
CA PHE A 279 -21.79 -1.29 -19.53
C PHE A 279 -22.31 -1.99 -18.28
#